data_841f1ebbe31523dac7acaee492e8ae27
#
_entry.id   841f1ebbe31523dac7acaee492e8ae27
#
_cell.length_a   1.000
_cell.length_b   1.000
_cell.length_c   1.000
_cell.angle_alpha   90.00
_cell.angle_beta   90.00
_cell.angle_gamma   90.00
#
_symmetry.space_group_name_H-M   'P 1'
#
loop_
_entity.id
_entity.type
_entity.pdbx_description
1 polymer ?
#
loop_
_entity_poly.entity_id
_entity_poly.type
_entity_poly.pdbx_seq_one_letter_code
_entity_poly.pdbx_strand_id
1 'polypeptide(L)'
;METQLPKKYNFFLDGGNGKAVLLIHGITGTPSEMRYFGKTLNKAGYTVYCNTLPRHCDTLGELKKVTWNEIVDACAEDFRRLKKEGKKVFVAGISMGALVAVHLAYQFPSEVAGIIALAPTLFYDGWAIPKGKKKLMEYVWHIPILRNSIDIREEWPYGTKDEEIREGIQRFYKGAKAREFSKRVFLFGSPFFPMACLYQHHLFSKIVKKEIPQVKTPIIILHAEEDDMTSIKNAHYLFDNIGSSDKTLVILKDSYHMIVIDREKDLVAQETIKFLNKF
;
A
#
# COMPACT_ATOMS: atom_id res chain seq x y z
N MET A 1 -12.91 24.01 10.97
CA MET A 1 -13.79 22.84 11.07
C MET A 1 -13.07 21.68 10.40
N GLU A 2 -12.43 20.84 11.18
CA GLU A 2 -11.79 19.63 10.70
C GLU A 2 -12.89 18.66 10.22
N THR A 3 -13.01 18.50 8.93
CA THR A 3 -13.79 17.42 8.33
C THR A 3 -13.06 16.11 8.58
N GLN A 4 -13.26 15.51 9.76
CA GLN A 4 -12.84 14.14 9.98
C GLN A 4 -13.57 13.27 8.95
N LEU A 5 -12.82 12.70 8.01
CA LEU A 5 -13.30 11.69 7.08
C LEU A 5 -14.02 10.57 7.87
N PRO A 6 -15.05 9.95 7.32
CA PRO A 6 -15.81 8.95 8.05
C PRO A 6 -14.90 7.83 8.53
N LYS A 7 -14.74 7.71 9.84
CA LYS A 7 -13.94 6.69 10.56
C LYS A 7 -14.39 5.23 10.27
N LYS A 8 -15.28 5.03 9.31
CA LYS A 8 -16.02 3.78 9.07
C LYS A 8 -15.14 2.59 8.66
N TYR A 9 -13.93 2.84 8.16
CA TYR A 9 -13.03 1.78 7.67
C TYR A 9 -11.72 1.67 8.44
N ASN A 10 -11.38 2.70 9.21
CA ASN A 10 -10.24 2.66 10.10
C ASN A 10 -10.39 1.51 11.10
N PHE A 11 -9.29 0.92 11.50
CA PHE A 11 -9.31 -0.01 12.61
C PHE A 11 -8.09 0.16 13.49
N PHE A 12 -8.36 0.01 14.78
CA PHE A 12 -7.36 -0.09 15.83
C PHE A 12 -7.60 -1.39 16.57
N LEU A 13 -6.56 -2.19 16.73
CA LEU A 13 -6.59 -3.45 17.45
C LEU A 13 -5.48 -3.36 18.50
N ASP A 14 -5.86 -3.28 19.77
CA ASP A 14 -4.88 -3.21 20.84
C ASP A 14 -4.21 -4.57 21.07
N GLY A 15 -2.92 -4.55 21.38
CA GLY A 15 -2.08 -5.72 21.63
C GLY A 15 -1.24 -5.54 22.88
N GLY A 16 -0.84 -6.67 23.49
CA GLY A 16 -0.21 -6.68 24.81
C GLY A 16 1.32 -6.71 24.83
N ASN A 17 2.02 -6.78 23.68
CA ASN A 17 3.47 -7.01 23.65
C ASN A 17 4.34 -5.74 23.62
N GLY A 18 3.75 -4.55 23.81
CA GLY A 18 4.48 -3.27 23.76
C GLY A 18 4.93 -2.81 22.39
N LYS A 19 4.61 -3.56 21.33
CA LYS A 19 4.95 -3.25 19.94
C LYS A 19 3.70 -2.85 19.15
N ALA A 20 3.84 -1.90 18.23
CA ALA A 20 2.77 -1.48 17.32
C ALA A 20 3.19 -1.59 15.87
N VAL A 21 2.24 -1.89 14.99
CA VAL A 21 2.41 -1.88 13.54
C VAL A 21 1.42 -0.90 12.93
N LEU A 22 1.96 0.16 12.33
CA LEU A 22 1.19 1.09 11.48
C LEU A 22 1.03 0.44 10.10
N LEU A 23 -0.20 0.20 9.67
CA LEU A 23 -0.55 -0.37 8.37
C LEU A 23 -0.97 0.73 7.39
N ILE A 24 -0.42 0.70 6.17
CA ILE A 24 -0.67 1.68 5.12
C ILE A 24 -1.14 0.95 3.87
N HIS A 25 -2.37 1.25 3.44
CA HIS A 25 -2.98 0.62 2.27
C HIS A 25 -2.49 1.20 0.93
N GLY A 26 -2.90 0.57 -0.19
CA GLY A 26 -2.51 0.97 -1.55
C GLY A 26 -3.17 2.27 -2.05
N ILE A 27 -2.74 2.74 -3.22
CA ILE A 27 -3.07 4.07 -3.79
C ILE A 27 -4.58 4.32 -4.04
N THR A 28 -5.35 3.28 -4.30
CA THR A 28 -6.82 3.38 -4.52
C THR A 28 -7.56 2.48 -3.56
N GLY A 29 -6.82 1.87 -2.63
CA GLY A 29 -7.29 0.90 -1.67
C GLY A 29 -8.02 1.48 -0.47
N THR A 30 -8.27 0.63 0.49
CA THR A 30 -8.93 0.97 1.75
C THR A 30 -8.29 0.19 2.90
N PRO A 31 -8.49 0.59 4.17
CA PRO A 31 -8.03 -0.21 5.30
C PRO A 31 -8.56 -1.65 5.31
N SER A 32 -9.65 -1.92 4.58
CA SER A 32 -10.25 -3.26 4.53
C SER A 32 -9.32 -4.30 3.89
N GLU A 33 -8.51 -3.91 2.91
CA GLU A 33 -7.53 -4.82 2.28
C GLU A 33 -6.45 -5.29 3.27
N MET A 34 -6.12 -4.47 4.27
CA MET A 34 -5.14 -4.78 5.31
C MET A 34 -5.73 -5.48 6.53
N ARG A 35 -7.05 -5.67 6.57
CA ARG A 35 -7.75 -6.12 7.79
C ARG A 35 -7.42 -7.55 8.19
N TYR A 36 -7.30 -8.47 7.22
CA TYR A 36 -6.91 -9.86 7.50
C TYR A 36 -5.50 -9.90 8.09
N PHE A 37 -4.56 -9.27 7.42
CA PHE A 37 -3.17 -9.15 7.84
C PHE A 37 -3.07 -8.51 9.24
N GLY A 38 -3.75 -7.38 9.46
CA GLY A 38 -3.77 -6.69 10.75
C GLY A 38 -4.33 -7.54 11.89
N LYS A 39 -5.43 -8.28 11.66
CA LYS A 39 -5.99 -9.21 12.66
C LYS A 39 -5.02 -10.34 12.99
N THR A 40 -4.28 -10.86 12.02
CA THR A 40 -3.30 -11.93 12.24
C THR A 40 -2.13 -11.43 13.08
N LEU A 41 -1.61 -10.23 12.80
CA LEU A 41 -0.59 -9.60 13.64
C LEU A 41 -1.09 -9.33 15.06
N ASN A 42 -2.33 -8.87 15.21
CA ASN A 42 -2.92 -8.61 16.53
C ASN A 42 -3.10 -9.89 17.35
N LYS A 43 -3.50 -11.01 16.74
CA LYS A 43 -3.55 -12.32 17.39
C LYS A 43 -2.17 -12.76 17.91
N ALA A 44 -1.09 -12.30 17.29
CA ALA A 44 0.29 -12.51 17.74
C ALA A 44 0.76 -11.49 18.80
N GLY A 45 -0.15 -10.66 19.32
CA GLY A 45 0.09 -9.73 20.43
C GLY A 45 0.47 -8.30 20.01
N TYR A 46 0.56 -7.97 18.72
CA TYR A 46 0.90 -6.63 18.26
C TYR A 46 -0.30 -5.68 18.31
N THR A 47 -0.09 -4.45 18.76
CA THR A 47 -1.03 -3.36 18.50
C THR A 47 -1.00 -3.03 17.02
N VAL A 48 -2.16 -2.92 16.39
CA VAL A 48 -2.27 -2.66 14.95
C VAL A 48 -3.17 -1.46 14.69
N TYR A 49 -2.70 -0.54 13.87
CA TYR A 49 -3.48 0.61 13.45
C TYR A 49 -3.42 0.75 11.93
N CYS A 50 -4.58 0.92 11.31
CA CYS A 50 -4.73 1.24 9.89
C CYS A 50 -5.74 2.36 9.72
N ASN A 51 -5.29 3.49 9.19
CA ASN A 51 -6.14 4.63 8.89
C ASN A 51 -6.51 4.65 7.41
N THR A 52 -7.63 5.28 7.10
CA THR A 52 -7.98 5.65 5.72
C THR A 52 -7.07 6.80 5.29
N LEU A 53 -6.35 6.62 4.19
CA LEU A 53 -5.51 7.68 3.63
C LEU A 53 -6.36 8.88 3.20
N PRO A 54 -5.81 10.09 3.20
CA PRO A 54 -6.52 11.30 2.78
C PRO A 54 -7.22 11.12 1.45
N ARG A 55 -8.47 11.59 1.36
CA ARG A 55 -9.35 11.54 0.17
C ARG A 55 -9.68 10.15 -0.36
N HIS A 56 -9.18 9.08 0.29
CA HIS A 56 -9.60 7.70 0.01
C HIS A 56 -10.96 7.42 0.67
N CYS A 57 -11.66 6.42 0.16
CA CYS A 57 -13.01 6.08 0.63
C CYS A 57 -14.04 7.21 0.46
N ASP A 58 -13.76 8.16 -0.39
CA ASP A 58 -14.62 9.27 -0.77
C ASP A 58 -15.01 9.16 -2.27
N THR A 59 -15.45 10.23 -2.88
CA THR A 59 -15.75 10.27 -4.30
C THR A 59 -14.48 10.15 -5.15
N LEU A 60 -14.63 9.68 -6.39
CA LEU A 60 -13.52 9.65 -7.34
C LEU A 60 -12.96 11.07 -7.60
N GLY A 61 -13.83 12.10 -7.55
CA GLY A 61 -13.43 13.49 -7.69
C GLY A 61 -12.55 13.98 -6.54
N GLU A 62 -12.81 13.55 -5.31
CA GLU A 62 -11.94 13.85 -4.16
C GLU A 62 -10.63 13.04 -4.24
N LEU A 63 -10.69 11.76 -4.60
CA LEU A 63 -9.50 10.94 -4.76
C LEU A 63 -8.51 11.53 -5.79
N LYS A 64 -9.00 12.10 -6.90
CA LYS A 64 -8.17 12.79 -7.91
C LYS A 64 -7.36 13.98 -7.38
N LYS A 65 -7.79 14.57 -6.29
CA LYS A 65 -7.14 15.75 -5.68
C LYS A 65 -6.04 15.36 -4.69
N VAL A 66 -5.93 14.07 -4.33
CA VAL A 66 -4.93 13.62 -3.36
C VAL A 66 -3.53 13.92 -3.84
N THR A 67 -2.69 14.38 -2.93
CA THR A 67 -1.26 14.55 -3.16
C THR A 67 -0.47 13.57 -2.33
N TRP A 68 0.72 13.21 -2.80
CA TRP A 68 1.60 12.32 -2.04
C TRP A 68 2.01 12.93 -0.69
N ASN A 69 2.16 14.26 -0.61
CA ASN A 69 2.47 14.97 0.64
C ASN A 69 1.36 14.77 1.68
N GLU A 70 0.07 14.97 1.29
CA GLU A 70 -1.06 14.75 2.19
C GLU A 70 -1.05 13.32 2.76
N ILE A 71 -0.70 12.33 1.94
CA ILE A 71 -0.62 10.92 2.36
C ILE A 71 0.51 10.73 3.38
N VAL A 72 1.70 11.22 3.07
CA VAL A 72 2.87 11.10 3.95
C VAL A 72 2.64 11.82 5.27
N ASP A 73 2.13 13.05 5.25
CA ASP A 73 1.89 13.84 6.45
C ASP A 73 0.88 13.15 7.38
N ALA A 74 -0.20 12.61 6.84
CA ALA A 74 -1.18 11.86 7.62
C ALA A 74 -0.57 10.58 8.25
N CYS A 75 0.23 9.83 7.49
CA CYS A 75 0.91 8.64 8.00
C CYS A 75 1.98 9.00 9.06
N ALA A 76 2.69 10.11 8.89
CA ALA A 76 3.65 10.60 9.87
C ALA A 76 2.97 11.03 11.18
N GLU A 77 1.78 11.62 11.10
CA GLU A 77 0.97 11.96 12.28
C GLU A 77 0.53 10.70 13.03
N ASP A 78 0.02 9.70 12.31
CA ASP A 78 -0.36 8.41 12.89
C ASP A 78 0.83 7.69 13.53
N PHE A 79 2.00 7.72 12.90
CA PHE A 79 3.24 7.19 13.44
C PHE A 79 3.61 7.88 14.76
N ARG A 80 3.63 9.22 14.81
CA ARG A 80 3.94 10.00 16.02
C ARG A 80 2.95 9.72 17.14
N ARG A 81 1.66 9.51 16.82
CA ARG A 81 0.66 9.15 17.81
C ARG A 81 0.96 7.81 18.47
N LEU A 82 1.28 6.79 17.71
CA LEU A 82 1.66 5.46 18.24
C LEU A 82 2.96 5.54 19.08
N LYS A 83 3.91 6.36 18.67
CA LYS A 83 5.13 6.61 19.45
C LYS A 83 4.86 7.28 20.80
N LYS A 84 3.93 8.24 20.86
CA LYS A 84 3.53 8.90 22.12
C LYS A 84 2.90 7.93 23.13
N GLU A 85 2.31 6.82 22.66
CA GLU A 85 1.81 5.75 23.52
C GLU A 85 2.93 4.86 24.11
N GLY A 86 4.21 5.20 23.89
CA GLY A 86 5.37 4.46 24.40
C GLY A 86 5.67 3.13 23.68
N LYS A 87 5.02 2.88 22.54
CA LYS A 87 5.18 1.62 21.80
C LYS A 87 6.44 1.63 20.92
N LYS A 88 7.02 0.45 20.71
CA LYS A 88 8.01 0.20 19.65
C LYS A 88 7.26 0.07 18.34
N VAL A 89 7.40 1.06 17.43
CA VAL A 89 6.56 1.17 16.22
C VAL A 89 7.28 0.66 14.98
N PHE A 90 6.64 -0.30 14.30
CA PHE A 90 6.99 -0.79 12.97
C PHE A 90 6.02 -0.19 11.94
N VAL A 91 6.46 -0.06 10.70
CA VAL A 91 5.61 0.46 9.61
C VAL A 91 5.49 -0.59 8.51
N ALA A 92 4.27 -0.96 8.19
CA ALA A 92 3.95 -1.92 7.14
C ALA A 92 3.07 -1.26 6.08
N GLY A 93 3.37 -1.46 4.81
CA GLY A 93 2.54 -0.93 3.75
C GLY A 93 2.52 -1.81 2.51
N ILE A 94 1.41 -1.77 1.77
CA ILE A 94 1.26 -2.49 0.50
C ILE A 94 1.32 -1.53 -0.67
N SER A 95 1.99 -1.94 -1.75
CA SER A 95 2.06 -1.17 -2.99
C SER A 95 2.66 0.23 -2.77
N MET A 96 1.92 1.30 -3.02
CA MET A 96 2.31 2.67 -2.65
C MET A 96 2.57 2.80 -1.14
N GLY A 97 1.78 2.13 -0.31
CA GLY A 97 1.98 2.13 1.15
C GLY A 97 3.34 1.61 1.58
N ALA A 98 3.95 0.68 0.82
CA ALA A 98 5.31 0.22 1.06
C ALA A 98 6.34 1.34 0.84
N LEU A 99 6.13 2.20 -0.15
CA LEU A 99 6.98 3.37 -0.37
C LEU A 99 6.82 4.40 0.75
N VAL A 100 5.59 4.59 1.26
CA VAL A 100 5.34 5.46 2.42
C VAL A 100 6.07 4.91 3.65
N ALA A 101 6.05 3.59 3.88
CA ALA A 101 6.78 2.97 4.98
C ALA A 101 8.30 3.20 4.89
N VAL A 102 8.89 3.09 3.70
CA VAL A 102 10.31 3.40 3.45
C VAL A 102 10.60 4.88 3.70
N HIS A 103 9.74 5.77 3.22
CA HIS A 103 9.88 7.22 3.41
C HIS A 103 9.77 7.63 4.88
N LEU A 104 8.84 7.05 5.64
CA LEU A 104 8.75 7.29 7.08
C LEU A 104 10.02 6.85 7.82
N ALA A 105 10.63 5.73 7.44
CA ALA A 105 11.89 5.29 8.01
C ALA A 105 13.06 6.22 7.63
N TYR A 106 13.00 6.87 6.48
CA TYR A 106 13.94 7.93 6.10
C TYR A 106 13.71 9.21 6.94
N GLN A 107 12.46 9.63 7.14
CA GLN A 107 12.12 10.81 7.92
C GLN A 107 12.36 10.64 9.43
N PHE A 108 12.19 9.44 9.97
CA PHE A 108 12.30 9.09 11.37
C PHE A 108 13.37 8.01 11.59
N PRO A 109 14.64 8.27 11.21
CA PRO A 109 15.72 7.32 11.41
C PRO A 109 15.86 7.00 12.91
N SER A 110 16.06 5.73 13.25
CA SER A 110 16.13 5.21 14.62
C SER A 110 14.81 5.20 15.41
N GLU A 111 13.73 5.83 14.93
CA GLU A 111 12.42 5.78 15.58
C GLU A 111 11.53 4.69 15.00
N VAL A 112 11.58 4.46 13.68
CA VAL A 112 10.93 3.33 13.03
C VAL A 112 11.74 2.07 13.33
N ALA A 113 11.12 1.13 14.05
CA ALA A 113 11.79 -0.07 14.54
C ALA A 113 12.05 -1.12 13.44
N GLY A 114 11.30 -1.08 12.36
CA GLY A 114 11.45 -1.96 11.20
C GLY A 114 10.40 -1.66 10.14
N ILE A 115 10.69 -2.03 8.89
CA ILE A 115 9.86 -1.81 7.71
C ILE A 115 9.35 -3.15 7.21
N ILE A 116 8.05 -3.21 6.90
CA ILE A 116 7.43 -4.34 6.21
C ILE A 116 6.91 -3.83 4.86
N ALA A 117 7.65 -4.09 3.80
CA ALA A 117 7.34 -3.67 2.44
C ALA A 117 6.63 -4.79 1.68
N LEU A 118 5.32 -4.65 1.49
CA LEU A 118 4.44 -5.61 0.84
C LEU A 118 4.19 -5.18 -0.61
N ALA A 119 4.58 -5.98 -1.59
CA ALA A 119 4.48 -5.68 -3.02
C ALA A 119 4.90 -4.23 -3.36
N PRO A 120 6.12 -3.78 -2.97
CA PRO A 120 6.55 -2.40 -3.16
C PRO A 120 6.47 -2.00 -4.65
N THR A 121 5.85 -0.84 -4.93
CA THR A 121 5.59 -0.35 -6.28
C THR A 121 6.44 0.86 -6.63
N LEU A 122 7.63 0.64 -7.15
CA LEU A 122 8.53 1.70 -7.64
C LEU A 122 8.28 2.04 -9.10
N PHE A 123 7.77 1.07 -9.85
CA PHE A 123 7.34 1.22 -11.24
C PHE A 123 6.19 0.27 -11.55
N TYR A 124 5.28 0.73 -12.41
CA TYR A 124 4.19 -0.10 -12.96
C TYR A 124 4.68 -0.82 -14.21
N ASP A 125 5.10 -2.07 -14.07
CA ASP A 125 5.71 -2.88 -15.14
C ASP A 125 5.28 -4.35 -15.09
N GLY A 126 4.19 -4.64 -14.40
CA GLY A 126 3.59 -5.97 -14.34
C GLY A 126 3.03 -6.42 -15.68
N TRP A 127 2.79 -7.73 -15.81
CA TRP A 127 2.39 -8.35 -17.06
C TRP A 127 0.96 -7.96 -17.53
N ALA A 128 0.08 -7.56 -16.60
CA ALA A 128 -1.26 -7.09 -16.95
C ALA A 128 -1.27 -5.68 -17.57
N ILE A 129 -0.15 -4.95 -17.51
CA ILE A 129 -0.03 -3.61 -18.07
C ILE A 129 0.52 -3.68 -19.50
N PRO A 130 -0.28 -3.36 -20.54
CA PRO A 130 0.19 -3.40 -21.93
C PRO A 130 1.35 -2.43 -22.16
N LYS A 131 2.44 -2.92 -22.76
CA LYS A 131 3.70 -2.15 -22.98
C LYS A 131 3.46 -0.82 -23.72
N GLY A 132 2.52 -0.78 -24.67
CA GLY A 132 2.17 0.46 -25.39
C GLY A 132 1.45 1.49 -24.52
N LYS A 133 0.60 1.05 -23.59
CA LYS A 133 -0.13 1.94 -22.67
C LYS A 133 0.83 2.66 -21.71
N LYS A 134 1.91 2.01 -21.27
CA LYS A 134 2.89 2.63 -20.36
C LYS A 134 3.50 3.91 -20.94
N LYS A 135 4.00 3.88 -22.17
CA LYS A 135 4.57 5.06 -22.84
C LYS A 135 3.53 6.18 -23.02
N LEU A 136 2.30 5.81 -23.38
CA LEU A 136 1.21 6.77 -23.50
C LEU A 136 0.86 7.41 -22.15
N MET A 137 0.83 6.63 -21.07
CA MET A 137 0.60 7.14 -19.71
C MET A 137 1.67 8.15 -19.31
N GLU A 138 2.94 7.85 -19.55
CA GLU A 138 4.07 8.73 -19.25
C GLU A 138 3.97 10.08 -19.99
N TYR A 139 3.43 10.09 -21.22
CA TYR A 139 3.15 11.32 -21.95
C TYR A 139 1.95 12.09 -21.39
N VAL A 140 0.85 11.39 -21.11
CA VAL A 140 -0.41 11.97 -20.60
C VAL A 140 -0.22 12.60 -19.22
N TRP A 141 0.66 12.07 -18.37
CA TRP A 141 0.93 12.61 -17.03
C TRP A 141 1.36 14.09 -17.03
N HIS A 142 2.06 14.51 -18.07
CA HIS A 142 2.55 15.87 -18.17
C HIS A 142 1.48 16.89 -18.62
N ILE A 143 0.32 16.42 -19.07
CA ILE A 143 -0.79 17.26 -19.53
C ILE A 143 -1.88 17.30 -18.45
N PRO A 144 -2.00 18.40 -17.66
CA PRO A 144 -2.90 18.47 -16.50
C PRO A 144 -4.36 18.16 -16.82
N ILE A 145 -4.88 18.65 -17.95
CA ILE A 145 -6.27 18.42 -18.36
C ILE A 145 -6.49 16.92 -18.62
N LEU A 146 -5.60 16.26 -19.35
CA LEU A 146 -5.76 14.85 -19.68
C LEU A 146 -5.62 13.95 -18.44
N ARG A 147 -4.61 14.18 -17.61
CA ARG A 147 -4.41 13.36 -16.40
C ARG A 147 -5.57 13.45 -15.42
N ASN A 148 -6.26 14.60 -15.34
CA ASN A 148 -7.43 14.78 -14.46
C ASN A 148 -8.72 14.21 -15.05
N SER A 149 -8.75 13.96 -16.38
CA SER A 149 -9.93 13.45 -17.09
C SER A 149 -9.89 11.94 -17.31
N ILE A 150 -8.73 11.31 -17.22
CA ILE A 150 -8.56 9.90 -17.53
C ILE A 150 -8.59 9.06 -16.25
N ASP A 151 -9.49 8.09 -16.23
CA ASP A 151 -9.62 7.07 -15.19
C ASP A 151 -9.42 5.70 -15.83
N ILE A 152 -8.41 4.96 -15.39
CA ILE A 152 -8.14 3.60 -15.85
C ILE A 152 -9.00 2.66 -15.02
N ARG A 153 -9.85 1.87 -15.67
CA ARG A 153 -10.61 0.85 -14.98
C ARG A 153 -9.72 -0.33 -14.64
N GLU A 154 -9.83 -0.81 -13.42
CA GLU A 154 -9.21 -2.05 -13.01
C GLU A 154 -9.88 -3.23 -13.73
N GLU A 155 -9.07 -4.12 -14.29
CA GLU A 155 -9.49 -5.27 -15.06
C GLU A 155 -8.96 -6.56 -14.42
N TRP A 156 -9.46 -7.70 -14.93
CA TRP A 156 -8.95 -9.01 -14.55
C TRP A 156 -7.40 -9.04 -14.67
N PRO A 157 -6.67 -9.61 -13.70
CA PRO A 157 -7.10 -10.49 -12.60
C PRO A 157 -7.34 -9.80 -11.25
N TYR A 158 -7.43 -8.48 -11.19
CA TYR A 158 -7.69 -7.70 -9.96
C TYR A 158 -6.65 -7.91 -8.84
N GLY A 159 -5.41 -8.17 -9.20
CA GLY A 159 -4.32 -8.37 -8.26
C GLY A 159 -4.37 -9.65 -7.43
N THR A 160 -5.22 -10.64 -7.76
CA THR A 160 -5.36 -11.86 -6.95
C THR A 160 -5.53 -13.12 -7.80
N LYS A 161 -4.86 -14.21 -7.37
CA LYS A 161 -5.06 -15.58 -7.89
C LYS A 161 -6.24 -16.29 -7.23
N ASP A 162 -6.68 -15.85 -6.05
CA ASP A 162 -7.82 -16.43 -5.35
C ASP A 162 -9.11 -16.20 -6.16
N GLU A 163 -9.72 -17.30 -6.63
CA GLU A 163 -10.86 -17.24 -7.54
C GLU A 163 -12.11 -16.70 -6.86
N GLU A 164 -12.34 -17.04 -5.60
CA GLU A 164 -13.50 -16.59 -4.85
C GLU A 164 -13.44 -15.07 -4.62
N ILE A 165 -12.27 -14.56 -4.23
CA ILE A 165 -12.03 -13.12 -4.05
C ILE A 165 -12.18 -12.41 -5.39
N ARG A 166 -11.59 -12.94 -6.45
CA ARG A 166 -11.63 -12.37 -7.80
C ARG A 166 -13.06 -12.29 -8.36
N GLU A 167 -13.85 -13.35 -8.19
CA GLU A 167 -15.25 -13.33 -8.56
C GLU A 167 -16.07 -12.36 -7.72
N GLY A 168 -15.76 -12.24 -6.43
CA GLY A 168 -16.36 -11.25 -5.53
C GLY A 168 -16.12 -9.83 -6.02
N ILE A 169 -14.88 -9.49 -6.36
CA ILE A 169 -14.49 -8.19 -6.93
C ILE A 169 -15.20 -7.96 -8.26
N GLN A 170 -15.19 -8.96 -9.16
CA GLN A 170 -15.83 -8.85 -10.46
C GLN A 170 -17.34 -8.61 -10.38
N ARG A 171 -18.05 -9.34 -9.50
CA ARG A 171 -19.48 -9.13 -9.25
C ARG A 171 -19.75 -7.72 -8.74
N PHE A 172 -18.92 -7.26 -7.84
CA PHE A 172 -19.01 -5.93 -7.27
C PHE A 172 -18.79 -4.82 -8.32
N TYR A 173 -17.78 -5.00 -9.20
CA TYR A 173 -17.45 -4.02 -10.24
C TYR A 173 -18.40 -4.02 -11.46
N LYS A 174 -19.06 -5.15 -11.78
CA LYS A 174 -20.01 -5.24 -12.90
C LYS A 174 -21.25 -4.37 -12.73
N GLY A 175 -21.72 -4.18 -11.49
CA GLY A 175 -22.92 -3.38 -11.18
C GLY A 175 -22.67 -1.88 -11.09
N ALA A 176 -21.43 -1.44 -11.21
CA ALA A 176 -21.07 -0.08 -10.83
C ALA A 176 -20.78 0.81 -12.05
N LYS A 177 -21.61 1.84 -12.22
CA LYS A 177 -21.31 2.96 -13.11
C LYS A 177 -20.44 3.98 -12.36
N ALA A 178 -19.48 4.60 -13.06
CA ALA A 178 -18.54 5.57 -12.47
C ALA A 178 -19.18 6.63 -11.57
N ARG A 179 -20.44 7.04 -11.86
CA ARG A 179 -21.22 7.98 -11.03
C ARG A 179 -21.81 7.38 -9.75
N GLU A 180 -22.06 6.07 -9.71
CA GLU A 180 -22.59 5.37 -8.53
C GLU A 180 -21.48 5.05 -7.52
N PHE A 181 -20.25 4.94 -7.98
CA PHE A 181 -19.07 4.77 -7.15
C PHE A 181 -18.83 5.96 -6.22
N SER A 182 -19.30 7.15 -6.57
CA SER A 182 -19.16 8.35 -5.75
C SER A 182 -19.93 8.28 -4.41
N LYS A 183 -20.76 7.27 -4.19
CA LYS A 183 -21.63 7.16 -3.00
C LYS A 183 -21.40 5.90 -2.15
N ARG A 184 -20.55 4.97 -2.60
CA ARG A 184 -20.29 3.71 -1.90
C ARG A 184 -18.80 3.54 -1.63
N VAL A 185 -18.48 3.40 -0.38
CA VAL A 185 -17.12 3.06 0.04
C VAL A 185 -16.94 1.55 -0.13
N PHE A 186 -15.89 1.18 -0.81
CA PHE A 186 -15.66 -0.17 -1.28
C PHE A 186 -14.82 -0.98 -0.31
N LEU A 187 -15.21 -2.24 -0.11
CA LEU A 187 -14.40 -3.22 0.62
C LEU A 187 -13.04 -3.45 -0.06
N PHE A 188 -12.98 -3.32 -1.37
CA PHE A 188 -11.82 -3.65 -2.21
C PHE A 188 -11.14 -2.43 -2.84
N GLY A 189 -11.51 -1.20 -2.45
CA GLY A 189 -10.98 0.02 -3.06
C GLY A 189 -11.78 0.53 -4.26
N SER A 190 -11.24 1.52 -4.96
CA SER A 190 -11.84 2.06 -6.16
C SER A 190 -11.57 1.15 -7.36
N PRO A 191 -12.58 0.82 -8.20
CA PRO A 191 -12.37 0.11 -9.45
C PRO A 191 -11.72 0.95 -10.54
N PHE A 192 -11.39 2.19 -10.22
CA PHE A 192 -10.72 3.11 -11.12
C PHE A 192 -9.43 3.61 -10.50
N PHE A 193 -8.38 3.60 -11.31
CA PHE A 193 -7.11 4.25 -11.05
C PHE A 193 -7.09 5.60 -11.79
N PRO A 194 -7.37 6.72 -11.09
CA PRO A 194 -7.24 8.03 -11.71
C PRO A 194 -5.81 8.29 -12.14
N MET A 195 -5.62 8.77 -13.36
CA MET A 195 -4.30 9.13 -13.86
C MET A 195 -3.62 10.19 -12.98
N ALA A 196 -4.41 11.06 -12.34
CA ALA A 196 -3.91 12.03 -11.36
C ALA A 196 -3.25 11.36 -10.15
N CYS A 197 -3.84 10.27 -9.63
CA CYS A 197 -3.25 9.52 -8.51
C CYS A 197 -1.97 8.79 -8.94
N LEU A 198 -1.96 8.17 -10.13
CA LEU A 198 -0.77 7.51 -10.68
C LEU A 198 0.37 8.50 -10.89
N TYR A 199 0.07 9.73 -11.30
CA TYR A 199 1.05 10.80 -11.40
C TYR A 199 1.63 11.19 -10.05
N GLN A 200 0.81 11.34 -9.00
CA GLN A 200 1.29 11.61 -7.65
C GLN A 200 2.18 10.47 -7.14
N HIS A 201 1.78 9.23 -7.38
CA HIS A 201 2.62 8.06 -7.08
C HIS A 201 3.95 8.09 -7.82
N HIS A 202 3.97 8.44 -9.12
CA HIS A 202 5.19 8.58 -9.91
C HIS A 202 6.14 9.63 -9.34
N LEU A 203 5.62 10.80 -8.94
CA LEU A 203 6.42 11.84 -8.29
C LEU A 203 7.03 11.32 -6.99
N PHE A 204 6.23 10.67 -6.17
CA PHE A 204 6.65 10.12 -4.90
C PHE A 204 7.69 9.01 -5.07
N SER A 205 7.49 8.09 -6.01
CA SER A 205 8.46 7.05 -6.33
C SER A 205 9.84 7.62 -6.69
N LYS A 206 9.90 8.74 -7.43
CA LYS A 206 11.16 9.41 -7.74
C LYS A 206 11.88 9.94 -6.49
N ILE A 207 11.14 10.41 -5.50
CA ILE A 207 11.67 10.90 -4.22
C ILE A 207 12.22 9.71 -3.44
N VAL A 208 11.40 8.68 -3.23
CA VAL A 208 11.76 7.50 -2.44
C VAL A 208 12.98 6.78 -3.02
N LYS A 209 13.12 6.71 -4.35
CA LYS A 209 14.32 6.12 -5.00
C LYS A 209 15.63 6.82 -4.60
N LYS A 210 15.59 8.11 -4.29
CA LYS A 210 16.79 8.86 -3.83
C LYS A 210 17.05 8.62 -2.33
N GLU A 211 16.02 8.28 -1.57
CA GLU A 211 16.08 8.07 -0.13
C GLU A 211 16.49 6.64 0.24
N ILE A 212 16.10 5.65 -0.57
CA ILE A 212 16.36 4.22 -0.35
C ILE A 212 17.81 3.93 0.11
N PRO A 213 18.89 4.47 -0.51
CA PRO A 213 20.27 4.18 -0.07
C PRO A 213 20.60 4.71 1.33
N GLN A 214 19.82 5.66 1.84
CA GLN A 214 20.04 6.32 3.11
C GLN A 214 19.27 5.62 4.27
N VAL A 215 18.26 4.79 3.94
CA VAL A 215 17.45 4.07 4.93
C VAL A 215 18.25 2.90 5.49
N LYS A 216 18.55 2.95 6.79
CA LYS A 216 19.29 1.91 7.54
C LYS A 216 18.41 1.02 8.41
N THR A 217 17.14 1.34 8.51
CA THR A 217 16.14 0.60 9.30
C THR A 217 16.02 -0.85 8.80
N PRO A 218 15.97 -1.86 9.69
CA PRO A 218 15.70 -3.25 9.30
C PRO A 218 14.45 -3.38 8.44
N ILE A 219 14.50 -4.24 7.41
CA ILE A 219 13.41 -4.38 6.45
C ILE A 219 13.15 -5.82 6.05
N ILE A 220 11.86 -6.18 5.97
CA ILE A 220 11.41 -7.34 5.21
C ILE A 220 10.62 -6.89 3.99
N ILE A 221 10.93 -7.46 2.83
CA ILE A 221 10.27 -7.22 1.56
C ILE A 221 9.59 -8.51 1.15
N LEU A 222 8.28 -8.47 0.90
CA LEU A 222 7.51 -9.60 0.40
C LEU A 222 6.89 -9.23 -0.94
N HIS A 223 7.07 -10.06 -1.97
CA HIS A 223 6.61 -9.76 -3.33
C HIS A 223 6.25 -11.04 -4.07
N ALA A 224 5.20 -11.00 -4.88
CA ALA A 224 4.82 -12.13 -5.71
C ALA A 224 5.70 -12.24 -6.96
N GLU A 225 6.13 -13.45 -7.31
CA GLU A 225 6.92 -13.69 -8.53
C GLU A 225 6.15 -13.30 -9.78
N GLU A 226 4.85 -13.61 -9.80
CA GLU A 226 3.94 -13.36 -10.92
C GLU A 226 3.03 -12.14 -10.69
N ASP A 227 3.51 -11.13 -9.97
CA ASP A 227 2.74 -9.90 -9.74
C ASP A 227 2.26 -9.29 -11.06
N ASP A 228 0.95 -9.07 -11.16
CA ASP A 228 0.28 -8.60 -12.37
C ASP A 228 0.42 -7.09 -12.61
N MET A 229 0.63 -6.32 -11.53
CA MET A 229 0.72 -4.86 -11.55
C MET A 229 2.17 -4.35 -11.56
N THR A 230 3.04 -5.01 -10.81
CA THR A 230 4.43 -4.57 -10.58
C THR A 230 5.36 -5.78 -10.59
N SER A 231 6.28 -5.83 -11.55
CA SER A 231 7.16 -6.99 -11.66
C SER A 231 8.06 -7.15 -10.44
N ILE A 232 8.54 -8.37 -10.22
CA ILE A 232 9.49 -8.71 -9.14
C ILE A 232 10.75 -7.82 -9.13
N LYS A 233 11.05 -7.13 -10.24
CA LYS A 233 12.15 -6.15 -10.31
C LYS A 233 11.99 -5.02 -9.31
N ASN A 234 10.76 -4.70 -8.90
CA ASN A 234 10.48 -3.71 -7.86
C ASN A 234 11.06 -4.14 -6.51
N ALA A 235 10.86 -5.39 -6.14
CA ALA A 235 11.38 -5.96 -4.90
C ALA A 235 12.92 -6.06 -4.94
N HIS A 236 13.49 -6.55 -6.02
CA HIS A 236 14.94 -6.61 -6.20
C HIS A 236 15.58 -5.22 -6.16
N TYR A 237 14.98 -4.23 -6.87
CA TYR A 237 15.48 -2.86 -6.83
C TYR A 237 15.53 -2.32 -5.40
N LEU A 238 14.45 -2.50 -4.62
CA LEU A 238 14.43 -2.05 -3.23
C LEU A 238 15.46 -2.82 -2.39
N PHE A 239 15.51 -4.14 -2.52
CA PHE A 239 16.46 -4.98 -1.78
C PHE A 239 17.92 -4.64 -2.07
N ASP A 240 18.27 -4.46 -3.35
CA ASP A 240 19.66 -4.23 -3.75
C ASP A 240 20.15 -2.83 -3.36
N ASN A 241 19.27 -1.83 -3.38
CA ASN A 241 19.65 -0.43 -3.18
C ASN A 241 19.41 0.11 -1.77
N ILE A 242 18.62 -0.57 -0.91
CA ILE A 242 18.39 -0.08 0.45
C ILE A 242 19.65 -0.15 1.29
N GLY A 243 19.89 0.92 2.05
CA GLY A 243 21.09 1.04 2.87
C GLY A 243 21.09 0.20 4.15
N SER A 244 20.03 -0.54 4.44
CA SER A 244 19.93 -1.45 5.59
C SER A 244 20.83 -2.68 5.41
N SER A 245 21.53 -3.07 6.48
CA SER A 245 22.28 -4.34 6.55
C SER A 245 21.40 -5.52 7.00
N ASP A 246 20.32 -5.26 7.75
CA ASP A 246 19.32 -6.28 8.14
C ASP A 246 18.13 -6.20 7.18
N LYS A 247 18.23 -6.94 6.08
CA LYS A 247 17.23 -6.99 5.04
C LYS A 247 16.89 -8.40 4.62
N THR A 248 15.61 -8.70 4.48
CA THR A 248 15.09 -10.01 4.07
C THR A 248 14.18 -9.82 2.85
N LEU A 249 14.32 -10.69 1.85
CA LEU A 249 13.45 -10.75 0.69
C LEU A 249 12.73 -12.10 0.67
N VAL A 250 11.40 -12.08 0.61
CA VAL A 250 10.53 -13.24 0.51
C VAL A 250 9.78 -13.18 -0.81
N ILE A 251 9.95 -14.20 -1.65
CA ILE A 251 9.27 -14.32 -2.93
C ILE A 251 8.12 -15.31 -2.80
N LEU A 252 6.91 -14.84 -3.11
CA LEU A 252 5.68 -15.61 -3.09
C LEU A 252 5.46 -16.26 -4.46
N LYS A 253 5.12 -17.55 -4.49
CA LYS A 253 5.05 -18.34 -5.73
C LYS A 253 3.64 -18.52 -6.27
N ASP A 254 2.63 -18.33 -5.41
CA ASP A 254 1.22 -18.54 -5.76
C ASP A 254 0.33 -17.35 -5.37
N SER A 255 0.83 -16.14 -5.64
CA SER A 255 0.10 -14.89 -5.42
C SER A 255 0.28 -13.94 -6.60
N TYR A 256 -0.61 -12.93 -6.69
CA TYR A 256 -0.46 -11.74 -7.51
C TYR A 256 -0.22 -10.51 -6.60
N HIS A 257 -0.55 -9.29 -7.07
CA HIS A 257 -0.19 -8.04 -6.40
C HIS A 257 -0.76 -7.90 -4.97
N MET A 258 -2.00 -8.32 -4.75
CA MET A 258 -2.73 -8.16 -3.48
C MET A 258 -2.36 -9.26 -2.46
N ILE A 259 -1.07 -9.44 -2.20
CA ILE A 259 -0.49 -10.55 -1.40
C ILE A 259 -1.09 -10.71 0.01
N VAL A 260 -1.72 -9.65 0.57
CA VAL A 260 -2.33 -9.66 1.91
C VAL A 260 -3.73 -10.30 1.96
N ILE A 261 -4.32 -10.55 0.79
CA ILE A 261 -5.63 -11.20 0.66
C ILE A 261 -5.60 -12.41 -0.27
N ASP A 262 -4.50 -12.62 -1.00
CA ASP A 262 -4.35 -13.71 -1.97
C ASP A 262 -4.03 -15.05 -1.27
N ARG A 263 -3.74 -16.08 -2.03
CA ARG A 263 -3.56 -17.47 -1.59
C ARG A 263 -2.49 -17.65 -0.53
N GLU A 264 -1.39 -16.88 -0.59
CA GLU A 264 -0.28 -16.96 0.38
C GLU A 264 -0.39 -15.91 1.51
N LYS A 265 -1.56 -15.31 1.75
CA LYS A 265 -1.78 -14.31 2.83
C LYS A 265 -1.33 -14.77 4.22
N ASP A 266 -1.44 -16.07 4.48
CA ASP A 266 -0.98 -16.66 5.76
C ASP A 266 0.54 -16.68 5.85
N LEU A 267 1.23 -17.05 4.78
CA LEU A 267 2.69 -17.01 4.68
C LEU A 267 3.21 -15.58 4.84
N VAL A 268 2.55 -14.61 4.19
CA VAL A 268 2.88 -13.19 4.34
C VAL A 268 2.83 -12.74 5.80
N ALA A 269 1.78 -13.11 6.51
CA ALA A 269 1.62 -12.78 7.92
C ALA A 269 2.66 -13.52 8.81
N GLN A 270 2.92 -14.80 8.56
CA GLN A 270 3.88 -15.62 9.31
C GLN A 270 5.32 -15.08 9.17
N GLU A 271 5.79 -14.78 7.95
CA GLU A 271 7.12 -14.23 7.71
C GLU A 271 7.26 -12.82 8.33
N THR A 272 6.17 -12.03 8.29
CA THR A 272 6.14 -10.74 8.99
C THR A 272 6.27 -10.91 10.51
N ILE A 273 5.52 -11.81 11.13
CA ILE A 273 5.60 -12.09 12.58
C ILE A 273 7.00 -12.57 12.96
N LYS A 274 7.59 -13.46 12.16
CA LYS A 274 8.95 -13.95 12.34
C LYS A 274 9.98 -12.80 12.30
N PHE A 275 9.83 -11.86 11.36
CA PHE A 275 10.65 -10.66 11.30
C PHE A 275 10.46 -9.77 12.53
N LEU A 276 9.22 -9.45 12.91
CA LEU A 276 8.90 -8.61 14.05
C LEU A 276 9.39 -9.18 15.40
N ASN A 277 9.48 -10.51 15.52
CA ASN A 277 9.94 -11.19 16.74
C ASN A 277 11.45 -11.08 16.95
N LYS A 278 12.23 -10.63 15.95
CA LYS A 278 13.67 -10.37 16.12
C LYS A 278 13.95 -9.14 17.01
N PHE A 279 13.00 -8.28 17.22
CA PHE A 279 13.13 -6.99 17.88
C PHE A 279 12.30 -6.91 19.16
#